data_ee58561dbb155a528ce43a1ef88c9d4a
#
_entry.id   ee58561dbb155a528ce43a1ef88c9d4a
#
_cell.length_a   1.000
_cell.length_b   1.000
_cell.length_c   1.000
_cell.angle_alpha   90.00
_cell.angle_beta   90.00
_cell.angle_gamma   90.00
#
_symmetry.space_group_name_H-M   'P 1'
#
loop_
_entity.id
_entity.type
_entity.pdbx_description
1 polymer ?
#
loop_
_entity_poly.entity_id
_entity_poly.type
_entity_poly.pdbx_seq_one_letter_code
_entity_poly.pdbx_strand_id
1 'polypeptide(L)'
;HGLDAETELANILSTEILAEINREVIRTINSQAKLGAQQSNVALPGIFDLSSDADGRWSAEKFKGLVVQLDREANVIAKETRRGKGNVVICSSDVATALAASGMLDYTPAMSTNLQVDDTGNTFAGTINGRMKVYIDPYAAVDYITVGYKGTNAYDAGVFYCPYVPLQMVKAVGENDFQPRIGFKTRYGMASNPFVGASPASNGLAAAGTNQYYRIFRVDNILA
;
A
#
# COMPACT_ATOMS: atom_id res chain seq x y z
N HIS A 1 -10.71 23.35 -30.97
CA HIS A 1 -10.03 23.74 -29.72
C HIS A 1 -8.50 23.57 -29.77
N GLY A 2 -7.90 23.08 -30.89
CA GLY A 2 -6.46 22.91 -31.01
C GLY A 2 -5.84 21.83 -30.10
N LEU A 3 -6.64 21.01 -29.46
CA LEU A 3 -6.22 19.90 -28.64
C LEU A 3 -6.01 18.64 -29.50
N ASP A 4 -4.88 17.97 -29.35
CA ASP A 4 -4.64 16.66 -29.90
C ASP A 4 -5.35 15.61 -29.04
N ALA A 5 -6.57 15.23 -29.43
CA ALA A 5 -7.41 14.26 -28.71
C ALA A 5 -6.71 12.90 -28.58
N GLU A 6 -5.85 12.53 -29.50
CA GLU A 6 -5.11 11.27 -29.48
C GLU A 6 -4.11 11.24 -28.32
N THR A 7 -3.35 12.32 -28.17
CA THR A 7 -2.34 12.44 -27.08
C THR A 7 -3.02 12.50 -25.72
N GLU A 8 -4.10 13.24 -25.58
CA GLU A 8 -4.83 13.34 -24.31
C GLU A 8 -5.47 12.00 -23.89
N LEU A 9 -6.11 11.29 -24.82
CA LEU A 9 -6.65 9.97 -24.54
C LEU A 9 -5.56 8.95 -24.20
N ALA A 10 -4.41 9.02 -24.86
CA ALA A 10 -3.27 8.16 -24.55
C ALA A 10 -2.73 8.42 -23.13
N ASN A 11 -2.64 9.68 -22.72
CA ASN A 11 -2.22 10.04 -21.36
C ASN A 11 -3.20 9.52 -20.30
N ILE A 12 -4.49 9.75 -20.47
CA ILE A 12 -5.52 9.26 -19.55
C ILE A 12 -5.47 7.75 -19.42
N LEU A 13 -5.37 7.01 -20.53
CA LEU A 13 -5.34 5.56 -20.50
C LEU A 13 -4.05 5.01 -19.87
N SER A 14 -2.91 5.64 -20.12
CA SER A 14 -1.63 5.22 -19.49
C SER A 14 -1.67 5.40 -17.97
N THR A 15 -2.24 6.50 -17.50
CA THR A 15 -2.43 6.79 -16.06
C THR A 15 -3.33 5.75 -15.40
N GLU A 16 -4.45 5.40 -16.03
CA GLU A 16 -5.38 4.39 -15.51
C GLU A 16 -4.75 2.99 -15.44
N ILE A 17 -3.96 2.62 -16.44
CA ILE A 17 -3.24 1.34 -16.43
C ILE A 17 -2.21 1.29 -15.30
N LEU A 18 -1.47 2.37 -15.06
CA LEU A 18 -0.53 2.44 -13.95
C LEU A 18 -1.24 2.35 -12.58
N ALA A 19 -2.38 3.02 -12.44
CA ALA A 19 -3.22 2.93 -11.24
C ALA A 19 -3.70 1.48 -11.00
N GLU A 20 -4.13 0.76 -12.02
CA GLU A 20 -4.55 -0.64 -11.88
C GLU A 20 -3.37 -1.58 -11.53
N ILE A 21 -2.18 -1.35 -12.07
CA ILE A 21 -0.97 -2.09 -11.67
C ILE A 21 -0.67 -1.87 -10.18
N ASN A 22 -0.70 -0.63 -9.71
CA ASN A 22 -0.50 -0.32 -8.29
C ASN A 22 -1.54 -1.00 -7.41
N ARG A 23 -2.79 -0.99 -7.81
CA ARG A 23 -3.89 -1.67 -7.11
C ARG A 23 -3.69 -3.18 -7.03
N GLU A 24 -3.21 -3.81 -8.09
CA GLU A 24 -2.88 -5.24 -8.09
C GLU A 24 -1.72 -5.55 -7.14
N VAL A 25 -0.68 -4.73 -7.10
CA VAL A 25 0.44 -4.88 -6.16
C VAL A 25 -0.04 -4.76 -4.72
N ILE A 26 -0.86 -3.77 -4.39
CA ILE A 26 -1.43 -3.58 -3.05
C ILE A 26 -2.29 -4.79 -2.66
N ARG A 27 -3.15 -5.28 -3.55
CA ARG A 27 -3.97 -6.49 -3.32
C ARG A 27 -3.11 -7.71 -3.06
N THR A 28 -2.04 -7.89 -3.80
CA THR A 28 -1.12 -9.01 -3.61
C THR A 28 -0.42 -8.93 -2.26
N ILE A 29 0.03 -7.76 -1.85
CA ILE A 29 0.62 -7.54 -0.52
C ILE A 29 -0.40 -7.86 0.58
N ASN A 30 -1.60 -7.29 0.48
CA ASN A 30 -2.65 -7.47 1.48
C ASN A 30 -3.11 -8.93 1.61
N SER A 31 -3.22 -9.66 0.49
CA SER A 31 -3.62 -11.06 0.50
C SER A 31 -2.59 -11.98 1.17
N GLN A 32 -1.31 -11.64 1.05
CA GLN A 32 -0.22 -12.44 1.61
C GLN A 32 0.15 -12.03 3.04
N ALA A 33 -0.20 -10.82 3.46
CA ALA A 33 0.17 -10.26 4.76
C ALA A 33 -0.36 -11.13 5.91
N LYS A 34 0.49 -11.37 6.92
CA LYS A 34 0.07 -12.01 8.16
C LYS A 34 -0.93 -11.14 8.92
N LEU A 35 -1.83 -11.78 9.63
CA LEU A 35 -2.76 -11.10 10.50
C LEU A 35 -2.01 -10.35 11.60
N GLY A 36 -2.23 -9.04 11.69
CA GLY A 36 -1.72 -8.18 12.76
C GLY A 36 -2.66 -8.11 13.96
N ALA A 37 -2.39 -7.18 14.87
CA ALA A 37 -3.21 -6.90 16.06
C ALA A 37 -3.56 -8.19 16.85
N GLN A 38 -2.53 -8.98 17.16
CA GLN A 38 -2.68 -10.25 17.89
C GLN A 38 -2.18 -10.17 19.35
N GLN A 39 -1.88 -8.98 19.83
CA GLN A 39 -1.38 -8.78 21.20
C GLN A 39 -2.52 -8.91 22.22
N SER A 40 -2.14 -9.19 23.46
CA SER A 40 -3.08 -9.42 24.57
C SER A 40 -3.97 -8.22 24.94
N ASN A 41 -3.61 -7.02 24.50
CA ASN A 41 -4.39 -5.81 24.74
C ASN A 41 -5.45 -5.54 23.67
N VAL A 42 -5.55 -6.39 22.64
CA VAL A 42 -6.54 -6.29 21.57
C VAL A 42 -7.65 -7.29 21.84
N ALA A 43 -8.89 -6.83 21.83
CA ALA A 43 -10.06 -7.65 22.14
C ALA A 43 -10.31 -8.72 21.06
N LEU A 44 -10.15 -8.36 19.80
CA LEU A 44 -10.36 -9.24 18.65
C LEU A 44 -9.12 -9.31 17.77
N PRO A 45 -8.49 -10.49 17.60
CA PRO A 45 -7.33 -10.63 16.74
C PRO A 45 -7.61 -10.16 15.31
N GLY A 46 -6.75 -9.29 14.78
CA GLY A 46 -6.88 -8.73 13.44
C GLY A 46 -7.69 -7.44 13.34
N ILE A 47 -8.31 -7.00 14.43
CA ILE A 47 -9.08 -5.76 14.48
C ILE A 47 -8.55 -4.91 15.64
N PHE A 48 -8.20 -3.67 15.35
CA PHE A 48 -7.85 -2.69 16.36
C PHE A 48 -8.99 -1.68 16.48
N ASP A 49 -9.71 -1.74 17.59
CA ASP A 49 -10.83 -0.86 17.87
C ASP A 49 -10.34 0.35 18.68
N LEU A 50 -10.46 1.54 18.11
CA LEU A 50 -10.06 2.79 18.77
C LEU A 50 -10.90 3.11 20.00
N SER A 51 -12.09 2.53 20.15
CA SER A 51 -12.93 2.76 21.30
C SER A 51 -12.56 1.90 22.51
N SER A 52 -12.15 0.66 22.29
CA SER A 52 -11.87 -0.33 23.35
C SER A 52 -10.37 -0.63 23.55
N ASP A 53 -9.59 -0.62 22.48
CA ASP A 53 -8.21 -1.10 22.51
C ASP A 53 -7.18 0.04 22.64
N ALA A 54 -7.60 1.28 22.36
CA ALA A 54 -6.77 2.46 22.52
C ALA A 54 -7.05 3.12 23.88
N ASP A 55 -6.02 3.26 24.71
CA ASP A 55 -6.08 4.02 25.95
C ASP A 55 -6.21 5.52 25.64
N GLY A 56 -7.19 6.19 26.26
CA GLY A 56 -7.33 7.64 26.14
C GLY A 56 -8.78 8.11 26.25
N ARG A 57 -8.97 9.32 26.76
CA ARG A 57 -10.27 9.98 26.85
C ARG A 57 -10.59 10.82 25.61
N TRP A 58 -9.56 11.36 24.99
CA TRP A 58 -9.66 12.26 23.83
C TRP A 58 -9.30 11.53 22.55
N SER A 59 -9.94 11.89 21.44
CA SER A 59 -9.67 11.30 20.14
C SER A 59 -8.19 11.36 19.75
N ALA A 60 -7.51 12.46 20.05
CA ALA A 60 -6.10 12.63 19.78
C ALA A 60 -5.21 11.63 20.55
N GLU A 61 -5.58 11.28 21.79
CA GLU A 61 -4.86 10.26 22.57
C GLU A 61 -5.08 8.86 21.99
N LYS A 62 -6.31 8.55 21.56
CA LYS A 62 -6.64 7.29 20.90
C LYS A 62 -5.87 7.14 19.58
N PHE A 63 -5.72 8.20 18.81
CA PHE A 63 -4.91 8.19 17.57
C PHE A 63 -3.41 7.98 17.85
N LYS A 64 -2.90 8.49 18.98
CA LYS A 64 -1.53 8.15 19.42
C LYS A 64 -1.41 6.67 19.77
N GLY A 65 -2.44 6.08 20.37
CA GLY A 65 -2.53 4.65 20.63
C GLY A 65 -2.40 3.82 19.33
N LEU A 66 -3.04 4.27 18.24
CA LEU A 66 -2.91 3.66 16.92
C LEU A 66 -1.47 3.70 16.40
N VAL A 67 -0.75 4.82 16.59
CA VAL A 67 0.67 4.91 16.20
C VAL A 67 1.54 3.94 17.00
N VAL A 68 1.25 3.78 18.30
CA VAL A 68 1.94 2.79 19.14
C VAL A 68 1.68 1.37 18.64
N GLN A 69 0.45 1.04 18.26
CA GLN A 69 0.11 -0.27 17.69
C GLN A 69 0.86 -0.51 16.36
N LEU A 70 0.93 0.50 15.49
CA LEU A 70 1.73 0.46 14.27
C LEU A 70 3.20 0.11 14.54
N ASP A 71 3.79 0.78 15.53
CA ASP A 71 5.20 0.55 15.92
C ASP A 71 5.40 -0.86 16.51
N ARG A 72 4.42 -1.39 17.25
CA ARG A 72 4.43 -2.77 17.76
C ARG A 72 4.39 -3.79 16.62
N GLU A 73 3.54 -3.59 15.61
CA GLU A 73 3.51 -4.47 14.43
C GLU A 73 4.83 -4.43 13.67
N ALA A 74 5.42 -3.25 13.51
CA ALA A 74 6.74 -3.10 12.92
C ALA A 74 7.83 -3.86 13.71
N ASN A 75 7.75 -3.86 15.04
CA ASN A 75 8.67 -4.63 15.90
C ASN A 75 8.46 -6.15 15.77
N VAL A 76 7.22 -6.61 15.60
CA VAL A 76 6.94 -8.04 15.36
C VAL A 76 7.55 -8.50 14.05
N ILE A 77 7.45 -7.69 12.98
CA ILE A 77 8.14 -7.98 11.72
C ILE A 77 9.65 -8.11 11.94
N ALA A 78 10.26 -7.21 12.72
CA ALA A 78 11.69 -7.29 13.03
C ALA A 78 12.07 -8.58 13.78
N LYS A 79 11.23 -9.03 14.71
CA LYS A 79 11.44 -10.27 15.47
C LYS A 79 11.31 -11.53 14.61
N GLU A 80 10.33 -11.54 13.69
CA GLU A 80 10.07 -12.69 12.82
C GLU A 80 11.10 -12.78 11.69
N THR A 81 11.37 -11.68 11.02
CA THR A 81 12.30 -11.66 9.87
C THR A 81 13.75 -11.59 10.29
N ARG A 82 14.06 -11.01 11.46
CA ARG A 82 15.43 -10.71 11.94
C ARG A 82 16.24 -9.86 10.95
N ARG A 83 15.56 -9.14 10.07
CA ARG A 83 16.18 -8.28 9.06
C ARG A 83 16.09 -6.81 9.39
N GLY A 84 14.95 -6.37 9.87
CA GLY A 84 14.73 -4.97 10.23
C GLY A 84 13.29 -4.69 10.61
N LYS A 85 13.10 -3.54 11.23
CA LYS A 85 11.80 -3.05 11.66
C LYS A 85 10.99 -2.55 10.46
N GLY A 86 9.68 -2.74 10.46
CA GLY A 86 8.78 -2.24 9.43
C GLY A 86 9.01 -0.76 9.11
N ASN A 87 9.04 -0.42 7.84
CA ASN A 87 9.37 0.93 7.34
C ASN A 87 8.41 1.45 6.28
N VAL A 88 7.42 0.65 5.90
CA VAL A 88 6.37 1.03 4.93
C VAL A 88 5.02 0.77 5.56
N VAL A 89 4.10 1.70 5.38
CA VAL A 89 2.71 1.61 5.84
C VAL A 89 1.81 1.92 4.66
N ILE A 90 0.82 1.07 4.43
CA ILE A 90 -0.26 1.29 3.47
C ILE A 90 -1.55 1.35 4.28
N CYS A 91 -2.34 2.39 4.10
CA CYS A 91 -3.57 2.58 4.86
C CYS A 91 -4.69 3.21 4.02
N SER A 92 -5.92 3.16 4.54
CA SER A 92 -7.05 3.89 3.97
C SER A 92 -6.92 5.40 4.20
N SER A 93 -7.72 6.20 3.49
CA SER A 93 -7.75 7.65 3.61
C SER A 93 -8.13 8.14 5.01
N ASP A 94 -9.10 7.48 5.64
CA ASP A 94 -9.60 7.86 6.97
C ASP A 94 -8.57 7.56 8.06
N VAL A 95 -7.87 6.44 7.94
CA VAL A 95 -6.73 6.12 8.80
C VAL A 95 -5.60 7.13 8.63
N ALA A 96 -5.29 7.54 7.41
CA ALA A 96 -4.27 8.56 7.16
C ALA A 96 -4.63 9.89 7.82
N THR A 97 -5.91 10.29 7.79
CA THR A 97 -6.42 11.47 8.48
C THR A 97 -6.28 11.33 9.99
N ALA A 98 -6.59 10.18 10.57
CA ALA A 98 -6.40 9.90 12.00
C ALA A 98 -4.92 9.96 12.41
N LEU A 99 -4.03 9.41 11.59
CA LEU A 99 -2.58 9.49 11.80
C LEU A 99 -2.06 10.93 11.73
N ALA A 100 -2.59 11.74 10.82
CA ALA A 100 -2.28 13.16 10.74
C ALA A 100 -2.78 13.93 11.99
N ALA A 101 -4.00 13.64 12.45
CA ALA A 101 -4.58 14.23 13.66
C ALA A 101 -3.82 13.83 14.93
N SER A 102 -3.10 12.71 14.95
CA SER A 102 -2.22 12.35 16.06
C SER A 102 -1.02 13.29 16.25
N GLY A 103 -0.70 14.09 15.22
CA GLY A 103 0.45 14.99 15.20
C GLY A 103 1.81 14.30 15.01
N MET A 104 1.80 13.00 14.68
CA MET A 104 3.02 12.20 14.48
C MET A 104 3.34 11.91 13.01
N LEU A 105 2.47 12.31 12.09
CA LEU A 105 2.68 12.22 10.66
C LEU A 105 3.33 13.50 10.15
N ASP A 106 4.58 13.41 9.76
CA ASP A 106 5.30 14.53 9.12
C ASP A 106 4.97 14.54 7.62
N TYR A 107 4.15 15.50 7.22
CA TYR A 107 3.91 15.74 5.80
C TYR A 107 5.17 16.24 5.11
N THR A 108 5.49 15.68 3.96
CA THR A 108 6.59 16.21 3.14
C THR A 108 6.23 17.60 2.63
N PRO A 109 7.15 18.58 2.63
CA PRO A 109 6.89 19.94 2.13
C PRO A 109 6.35 20.01 0.70
N ALA A 110 6.66 19.02 -0.13
CA ALA A 110 6.10 18.88 -1.47
C ALA A 110 4.58 18.67 -1.49
N MET A 111 4.00 18.11 -0.43
CA MET A 111 2.54 17.94 -0.33
C MET A 111 1.81 19.20 0.16
N SER A 112 2.48 20.12 0.83
CA SER A 112 1.87 21.38 1.25
C SER A 112 1.62 22.35 0.09
N THR A 113 2.35 22.21 -1.01
CA THR A 113 2.23 23.04 -2.21
C THR A 113 1.47 22.36 -3.35
N ASN A 114 1.47 21.04 -3.41
CA ASN A 114 0.75 20.26 -4.41
C ASN A 114 -0.02 19.16 -3.71
N LEU A 115 -1.27 19.42 -3.37
CA LEU A 115 -2.29 18.39 -3.08
C LEU A 115 -2.66 17.60 -4.36
N GLN A 116 -1.74 17.47 -5.29
CA GLN A 116 -1.95 16.62 -6.44
C GLN A 116 -1.77 15.19 -5.98
N VAL A 117 -2.88 14.46 -5.97
CA VAL A 117 -2.87 13.01 -6.06
C VAL A 117 -1.91 12.68 -7.19
N ASP A 118 -0.88 11.91 -6.90
CA ASP A 118 0.00 11.39 -7.92
C ASP A 118 -0.87 10.80 -9.02
N ASP A 119 -0.63 11.14 -10.29
CA ASP A 119 -1.43 10.66 -11.44
C ASP A 119 -1.52 9.13 -11.48
N THR A 120 -0.71 8.45 -10.70
CA THR A 120 -0.72 6.99 -10.52
C THR A 120 -1.72 6.48 -9.48
N GLY A 121 -2.52 7.34 -8.85
CA GLY A 121 -3.51 6.96 -7.85
C GLY A 121 -2.92 6.43 -6.54
N ASN A 122 -1.62 6.55 -6.35
CA ASN A 122 -0.92 6.12 -5.14
C ASN A 122 -0.36 7.36 -4.44
N THR A 123 -0.93 7.70 -3.30
CA THR A 123 -0.61 8.94 -2.61
C THR A 123 0.37 8.68 -1.49
N PHE A 124 1.61 9.15 -1.64
CA PHE A 124 2.56 9.22 -0.54
C PHE A 124 2.14 10.32 0.43
N ALA A 125 1.68 9.96 1.61
CA ALA A 125 1.17 10.91 2.60
C ALA A 125 2.27 11.61 3.41
N GLY A 126 3.35 10.92 3.69
CA GLY A 126 4.42 11.45 4.52
C GLY A 126 5.17 10.36 5.28
N THR A 127 5.86 10.75 6.34
CA THR A 127 6.60 9.83 7.20
C THR A 127 6.13 9.91 8.65
N ILE A 128 6.06 8.77 9.32
CA ILE A 128 5.83 8.70 10.77
C ILE A 128 7.18 8.50 11.44
N ASN A 129 7.47 9.36 12.44
CA ASN A 129 8.72 9.32 13.22
C ASN A 129 9.98 9.34 12.34
N GLY A 130 9.95 9.98 11.18
CA GLY A 130 11.07 10.08 10.24
C GLY A 130 11.52 8.74 9.65
N ARG A 131 10.80 7.64 9.87
CA ARG A 131 11.22 6.29 9.47
C ARG A 131 10.21 5.53 8.64
N MET A 132 8.95 5.53 9.02
CA MET A 132 7.89 4.78 8.32
C MET A 132 7.26 5.65 7.24
N LYS A 133 7.37 5.25 5.99
CA LYS A 133 6.71 5.89 4.85
C LYS A 133 5.26 5.47 4.79
N VAL A 134 4.35 6.42 4.73
CA VAL A 134 2.90 6.19 4.68
C VAL A 134 2.39 6.42 3.27
N TYR A 135 1.69 5.43 2.75
CA TYR A 135 1.01 5.47 1.46
C TYR A 135 -0.50 5.30 1.66
N ILE A 136 -1.28 6.11 0.96
CA ILE A 136 -2.74 6.03 1.01
C ILE A 136 -3.23 5.14 -0.13
N ASP A 137 -4.10 4.19 0.19
CA ASP A 137 -4.84 3.41 -0.79
C ASP A 137 -6.19 4.08 -1.05
N PRO A 138 -6.39 4.73 -2.22
CA PRO A 138 -7.64 5.41 -2.54
C PRO A 138 -8.80 4.44 -2.83
N TYR A 139 -8.52 3.16 -3.07
CA TYR A 139 -9.51 2.14 -3.41
C TYR A 139 -9.92 1.27 -2.22
N ALA A 140 -9.48 1.62 -1.02
CA ALA A 140 -9.82 0.89 0.20
C ALA A 140 -11.33 1.01 0.49
N ALA A 141 -12.02 -0.13 0.55
CA ALA A 141 -13.43 -0.21 0.93
C ALA A 141 -13.62 -0.35 2.45
N VAL A 142 -12.57 -0.66 3.17
CA VAL A 142 -12.57 -0.88 4.63
C VAL A 142 -11.35 -0.17 5.21
N ASP A 143 -11.47 0.32 6.42
CA ASP A 143 -10.34 0.93 7.10
C ASP A 143 -9.36 -0.14 7.58
N TYR A 144 -8.19 -0.12 7.01
CA TYR A 144 -7.13 -1.08 7.30
C TYR A 144 -5.76 -0.42 7.32
N ILE A 145 -4.83 -1.11 7.94
CA ILE A 145 -3.41 -0.76 7.92
C ILE A 145 -2.61 -2.01 7.58
N THR A 146 -1.73 -1.87 6.60
CA THR A 146 -0.71 -2.88 6.30
C THR A 146 0.66 -2.30 6.59
N VAL A 147 1.37 -2.92 7.52
CA VAL A 147 2.76 -2.57 7.84
C VAL A 147 3.68 -3.52 7.11
N GLY A 148 4.69 -3.01 6.45
CA GLY A 148 5.64 -3.79 5.69
C GLY A 148 7.09 -3.40 5.97
N TYR A 149 8.00 -4.31 5.63
CA TYR A 149 9.43 -4.07 5.66
C TYR A 149 10.04 -4.25 4.28
N LYS A 150 10.86 -3.28 3.88
CA LYS A 150 11.73 -3.38 2.72
C LYS A 150 13.14 -2.95 3.11
N GLY A 151 14.12 -3.82 2.92
CA GLY A 151 15.51 -3.53 3.16
C GLY A 151 16.14 -2.66 2.06
N THR A 152 17.39 -2.27 2.28
CA THR A 152 18.19 -1.52 1.31
C THR A 152 18.61 -2.37 0.12
N ASN A 153 18.76 -3.68 0.32
CA ASN A 153 19.06 -4.62 -0.76
C ASN A 153 17.77 -4.92 -1.56
N ALA A 154 17.89 -5.01 -2.89
CA ALA A 154 16.77 -5.32 -3.78
C ALA A 154 16.11 -6.68 -3.47
N TYR A 155 16.88 -7.64 -2.96
CA TYR A 155 16.38 -8.97 -2.60
C TYR A 155 15.79 -9.07 -1.19
N ASP A 156 15.92 -8.04 -0.36
CA ASP A 156 15.39 -8.00 1.00
C ASP A 156 14.00 -7.34 1.01
N ALA A 157 13.05 -8.03 0.39
CA ALA A 157 11.66 -7.64 0.31
C ALA A 157 10.75 -8.88 0.34
N GLY A 158 9.51 -8.71 0.78
CA GLY A 158 8.54 -9.81 0.84
C GLY A 158 7.90 -10.16 -0.50
N VAL A 159 7.75 -9.18 -1.37
CA VAL A 159 7.17 -9.32 -2.72
C VAL A 159 8.06 -8.59 -3.72
N PHE A 160 8.23 -9.20 -4.87
CA PHE A 160 8.98 -8.66 -6.00
C PHE A 160 8.04 -8.36 -7.16
N TYR A 161 8.12 -7.15 -7.67
CA TYR A 161 7.52 -6.75 -8.93
C TYR A 161 8.58 -6.85 -10.02
N CYS A 162 8.33 -7.68 -11.03
CA CYS A 162 9.27 -8.01 -12.09
C CYS A 162 8.70 -7.56 -13.44
N PRO A 163 8.92 -6.30 -13.87
CA PRO A 163 8.49 -5.85 -15.18
C PRO A 163 9.37 -6.50 -16.26
N TYR A 164 8.73 -7.20 -17.22
CA TYR A 164 9.41 -7.77 -18.37
C TYR A 164 9.32 -6.85 -19.58
N VAL A 165 8.13 -6.33 -19.87
CA VAL A 165 7.90 -5.33 -20.91
C VAL A 165 7.32 -4.08 -20.25
N PRO A 166 7.98 -2.93 -20.34
CA PRO A 166 7.43 -1.67 -19.81
C PRO A 166 6.14 -1.31 -20.56
N LEU A 167 5.39 -0.37 -20.01
CA LEU A 167 4.20 0.14 -20.66
C LEU A 167 4.57 0.77 -22.00
N GLN A 168 4.07 0.23 -23.08
CA GLN A 168 4.33 0.67 -24.44
C GLN A 168 3.03 1.00 -25.15
N MET A 169 2.99 2.14 -25.82
CA MET A 169 1.91 2.51 -26.72
C MET A 169 2.17 1.89 -28.09
N VAL A 170 1.15 1.27 -28.65
CA VAL A 170 1.16 0.72 -30.01
C VAL A 170 0.04 1.40 -30.80
N LYS A 171 0.38 2.01 -31.91
CA LYS A 171 -0.56 2.62 -32.84
C LYS A 171 -0.66 1.77 -34.11
N ALA A 172 -1.87 1.49 -34.54
CA ALA A 172 -2.16 0.78 -35.78
C ALA A 172 -3.36 1.42 -36.48
N VAL A 173 -3.41 1.33 -37.79
CA VAL A 173 -4.59 1.74 -38.57
C VAL A 173 -5.45 0.50 -38.80
N GLY A 174 -6.75 0.62 -38.54
CA GLY A 174 -7.71 -0.47 -38.73
C GLY A 174 -7.82 -0.82 -40.21
N GLU A 175 -7.78 -2.13 -40.52
CA GLU A 175 -7.77 -2.63 -41.89
C GLU A 175 -9.09 -2.39 -42.65
N ASN A 176 -10.21 -2.40 -41.95
CA ASN A 176 -11.54 -2.29 -42.56
C ASN A 176 -12.13 -0.87 -42.49
N ASP A 177 -11.72 -0.07 -41.53
CA ASP A 177 -12.32 1.25 -41.26
C ASP A 177 -11.33 2.41 -41.39
N PHE A 178 -10.06 2.11 -41.67
CA PHE A 178 -8.97 3.09 -41.81
C PHE A 178 -8.83 4.06 -40.63
N GLN A 179 -9.43 3.72 -39.47
CA GLN A 179 -9.35 4.56 -38.27
C GLN A 179 -8.11 4.22 -37.46
N PRO A 180 -7.47 5.23 -36.82
CA PRO A 180 -6.35 4.98 -35.93
C PRO A 180 -6.83 4.25 -34.68
N ARG A 181 -6.14 3.17 -34.31
CA ARG A 181 -6.36 2.40 -33.09
C ARG A 181 -5.12 2.50 -32.23
N ILE A 182 -5.32 2.89 -30.97
CA ILE A 182 -4.25 2.98 -29.99
C ILE A 182 -4.45 1.85 -28.96
N GLY A 183 -3.38 1.11 -28.70
CA GLY A 183 -3.35 0.07 -27.68
C GLY A 183 -2.17 0.26 -26.76
N PHE A 184 -2.33 -0.11 -25.51
CA PHE A 184 -1.23 -0.18 -24.54
C PHE A 184 -0.91 -1.61 -24.22
N LYS A 185 0.38 -1.91 -24.13
CA LYS A 185 0.88 -3.24 -23.84
C LYS A 185 1.92 -3.17 -22.73
N THR A 186 1.72 -4.00 -21.72
CA THR A 186 2.71 -4.25 -20.66
C THR A 186 2.75 -5.73 -20.32
N ARG A 187 3.87 -6.19 -19.81
CA ARG A 187 4.01 -7.54 -19.27
C ARG A 187 4.85 -7.48 -18.01
N TYR A 188 4.33 -7.98 -16.93
CA TYR A 188 5.01 -8.05 -15.65
C TYR A 188 4.60 -9.33 -14.91
N GLY A 189 5.39 -9.71 -13.95
CA GLY A 189 5.09 -10.79 -13.03
C GLY A 189 5.28 -10.34 -11.60
N MET A 190 4.61 -10.99 -10.68
CA MET A 190 4.85 -10.82 -9.26
C MET A 190 5.28 -12.14 -8.64
N ALA A 191 6.26 -12.08 -7.76
CA ALA A 191 6.75 -13.24 -7.04
C ALA A 191 6.97 -12.88 -5.57
N SER A 192 6.74 -13.85 -4.68
CA SER A 192 7.06 -13.70 -3.27
C SER A 192 8.46 -14.18 -2.98
N ASN A 193 9.06 -13.63 -1.93
CA ASN A 193 10.32 -14.13 -1.43
C ASN A 193 10.16 -15.59 -0.96
N PRO A 194 10.98 -16.53 -1.44
CA PRO A 194 10.87 -17.94 -1.07
C PRO A 194 11.13 -18.22 0.43
N PHE A 195 11.72 -17.27 1.15
CA PHE A 195 12.03 -17.39 2.58
C PHE A 195 11.01 -16.74 3.52
N VAL A 196 9.81 -16.45 3.06
CA VAL A 196 8.77 -15.77 3.88
C VAL A 196 7.93 -16.71 4.76
N GLY A 197 8.37 -17.92 5.00
CA GLY A 197 7.81 -18.81 6.02
C GLY A 197 7.02 -20.01 5.50
N ALA A 198 6.27 -19.91 4.44
CA ALA A 198 5.58 -21.04 3.80
C ALA A 198 6.15 -21.30 2.41
N SER A 199 6.02 -22.54 1.92
CA SER A 199 6.38 -22.85 0.55
C SER A 199 5.56 -21.98 -0.41
N PRO A 200 6.17 -21.36 -1.40
CA PRO A 200 5.46 -20.57 -2.37
C PRO A 200 4.46 -21.45 -3.13
N ALA A 201 3.30 -20.89 -3.47
CA ALA A 201 2.35 -21.57 -4.34
C ALA A 201 2.96 -21.81 -5.73
N SER A 202 2.32 -22.65 -6.52
CA SER A 202 2.79 -23.02 -7.88
C SER A 202 2.95 -21.82 -8.82
N ASN A 203 2.28 -20.71 -8.55
CA ASN A 203 2.39 -19.45 -9.28
C ASN A 203 3.52 -18.53 -8.80
N GLY A 204 4.39 -18.98 -7.88
CA GLY A 204 5.47 -18.17 -7.31
C GLY A 204 5.04 -17.16 -6.23
N LEU A 205 3.77 -17.17 -5.81
CA LEU A 205 3.25 -16.32 -4.74
C LEU A 205 3.14 -17.12 -3.43
N ALA A 206 3.42 -16.47 -2.30
CA ALA A 206 3.20 -17.06 -0.99
C ALA A 206 1.70 -17.32 -0.74
N ALA A 207 1.40 -18.31 0.07
CA ALA A 207 0.04 -18.57 0.50
C ALA A 207 -0.53 -17.35 1.27
N ALA A 208 -1.86 -17.20 1.24
CA ALA A 208 -2.53 -16.12 1.95
C ALA A 208 -2.18 -16.12 3.45
N GLY A 209 -1.90 -14.96 4.00
CA GLY A 209 -1.63 -14.78 5.41
C GLY A 209 -0.30 -15.38 5.93
N THR A 210 0.65 -15.70 5.06
CA THR A 210 1.92 -16.37 5.47
C THR A 210 3.15 -15.50 5.38
N ASN A 211 3.09 -14.38 4.67
CA ASN A 211 4.25 -13.53 4.43
C ASN A 211 4.67 -12.74 5.67
N GLN A 212 5.83 -13.06 6.22
CA GLN A 212 6.37 -12.46 7.46
C GLN A 212 6.82 -11.00 7.31
N TYR A 213 6.99 -10.52 6.07
CA TYR A 213 7.41 -9.15 5.78
C TYR A 213 6.26 -8.14 5.88
N TYR A 214 5.02 -8.62 5.90
CA TYR A 214 3.82 -7.79 5.94
C TYR A 214 2.87 -8.25 7.03
N ARG A 215 2.25 -7.28 7.71
CA ARG A 215 1.18 -7.52 8.70
C ARG A 215 0.03 -6.57 8.42
N ILE A 216 -1.17 -7.12 8.38
CA ILE A 216 -2.39 -6.38 8.11
C ILE A 216 -3.35 -6.48 9.28
N PHE A 217 -4.00 -5.39 9.64
CA PHE A 217 -5.11 -5.36 10.59
C PHE A 217 -6.13 -4.30 10.19
N ARG A 218 -7.37 -4.53 10.58
CA ARG A 218 -8.47 -3.60 10.39
C ARG A 218 -8.50 -2.60 11.55
N VAL A 219 -8.96 -1.38 11.26
CA VAL A 219 -9.16 -0.34 12.26
C VAL A 219 -10.64 -0.01 12.31
N ASP A 220 -11.25 -0.11 13.49
CA ASP A 220 -12.66 0.18 13.68
C ASP A 220 -12.84 1.42 14.58
N ASN A 221 -14.00 2.08 14.47
CA ASN A 221 -14.42 3.22 15.28
C ASN A 221 -13.47 4.43 15.21
N ILE A 222 -12.96 4.77 14.02
CA ILE A 222 -12.07 5.93 13.83
C ILE A 222 -12.76 7.25 14.18
N LEU A 223 -14.06 7.37 13.87
CA LEU A 223 -14.86 8.58 14.04
C LEU A 223 -15.97 8.43 15.08
N ALA A 224 -15.86 7.46 15.97
CA ALA A 224 -16.85 7.22 17.02
C ALA A 224 -16.57 8.02 18.30
#